data_1d473346da4f9327ed22f4b957da743b
#
_entry.id   1d473346da4f9327ed22f4b957da743b
#
_cell.length_a   1.000
_cell.length_b   1.000
_cell.length_c   1.000
_cell.angle_alpha   90.00
_cell.angle_beta   90.00
_cell.angle_gamma   90.00
#
_symmetry.space_group_name_H-M   'P 1'
#
loop_
_entity.id
_entity.type
_entity.pdbx_description
1 polymer ?
#
loop_
_entity_poly.entity_id
_entity_poly.type
_entity_poly.pdbx_seq_one_letter_code
_entity_poly.pdbx_strand_id
1 'polypeptide(L)'
;MKSVAVMLASALMTAAAMQSASAQAPAAQPAPNPNAPVYVVSYIDAQNALKSQTMTLLKQFRTACAKEDGNQRCEIVQRMEQQNEFAIMEVWKDQAAFKAHAAGPGAQLRDKLKPLLGSPYDERIHTGFAVTAPQAAPSGRIVYAITHIDVIPVPQFFDKAPPLLNAAAADGRKDAGNGRLEILQQIERRTNHFTLIEIWSNKRQLEAHQSLARTIQFREQLQPLIGALYDERLYKILD
;
A
#
# COMPACT_ATOMS: atom_id res chain seq x y z
N MET A 1 -30.61 -39.63 75.50
CA MET A 1 -30.25 -38.24 75.23
C MET A 1 -29.00 -38.24 74.37
N LYS A 2 -29.11 -38.02 73.11
CA LYS A 2 -28.00 -37.98 72.13
C LYS A 2 -28.01 -36.61 71.47
N SER A 3 -26.95 -35.81 71.78
CA SER A 3 -26.76 -34.49 71.21
C SER A 3 -26.21 -34.61 69.77
N VAL A 4 -26.83 -33.97 68.83
CA VAL A 4 -26.36 -33.86 67.44
C VAL A 4 -25.66 -32.53 67.30
N ALA A 5 -24.36 -32.55 67.01
CA ALA A 5 -23.56 -31.37 66.67
C ALA A 5 -23.71 -31.04 65.19
N VAL A 6 -24.17 -29.85 64.90
CA VAL A 6 -24.24 -29.29 63.52
C VAL A 6 -22.94 -28.57 63.22
N MET A 7 -22.17 -29.09 62.24
CA MET A 7 -21.00 -28.37 61.70
C MET A 7 -21.46 -27.40 60.61
N LEU A 8 -21.22 -26.12 60.81
CA LEU A 8 -21.32 -25.12 59.75
C LEU A 8 -20.02 -25.12 58.92
N ALA A 9 -20.11 -25.46 57.68
CA ALA A 9 -19.03 -25.30 56.73
C ALA A 9 -19.11 -23.88 56.10
N SER A 10 -18.11 -23.04 56.40
CA SER A 10 -17.95 -21.73 55.81
C SER A 10 -17.27 -21.84 54.45
N ALA A 11 -17.98 -21.57 53.35
CA ALA A 11 -17.42 -21.49 52.01
C ALA A 11 -16.78 -20.11 51.81
N LEU A 12 -15.45 -20.05 51.71
CA LEU A 12 -14.72 -18.89 51.23
C LEU A 12 -14.91 -18.77 49.72
N MET A 13 -15.64 -17.75 49.27
CA MET A 13 -15.62 -17.33 47.86
C MET A 13 -14.38 -16.47 47.61
N THR A 14 -13.41 -17.01 46.89
CA THR A 14 -12.31 -16.23 46.29
C THR A 14 -12.81 -15.51 45.07
N ALA A 15 -13.00 -14.19 45.16
CA ALA A 15 -13.26 -13.35 44.00
C ALA A 15 -11.96 -13.20 43.18
N ALA A 16 -11.90 -13.85 42.04
CA ALA A 16 -10.84 -13.62 41.04
C ALA A 16 -11.06 -12.26 40.40
N ALA A 17 -10.20 -11.29 40.71
CA ALA A 17 -10.18 -10.00 40.02
C ALA A 17 -9.71 -10.22 38.57
N MET A 18 -10.63 -10.10 37.62
CA MET A 18 -10.30 -9.99 36.20
C MET A 18 -9.63 -8.63 35.97
N GLN A 19 -8.31 -8.64 35.87
CA GLN A 19 -7.57 -7.47 35.36
C GLN A 19 -7.88 -7.31 33.88
N SER A 20 -8.66 -6.28 33.57
CA SER A 20 -8.88 -5.82 32.19
C SER A 20 -7.54 -5.35 31.64
N ALA A 21 -6.92 -6.13 30.76
CA ALA A 21 -5.79 -5.66 29.97
C ALA A 21 -6.29 -4.49 29.10
N SER A 22 -5.99 -3.27 29.49
CA SER A 22 -6.20 -2.11 28.62
C SER A 22 -5.29 -2.28 27.41
N ALA A 23 -5.87 -2.50 26.23
CA ALA A 23 -5.15 -2.47 24.98
C ALA A 23 -4.52 -1.07 24.83
N GLN A 24 -3.20 -1.01 24.95
CA GLN A 24 -2.43 0.21 24.77
C GLN A 24 -2.58 0.63 23.32
N ALA A 25 -3.13 1.81 23.06
CA ALA A 25 -3.23 2.35 21.72
C ALA A 25 -1.83 2.41 21.09
N PRO A 26 -1.69 2.10 19.80
CA PRO A 26 -0.40 2.20 19.11
C PRO A 26 0.17 3.59 19.31
N ALA A 27 1.47 3.67 19.62
CA ALA A 27 2.17 4.95 19.75
C ALA A 27 1.90 5.81 18.51
N ALA A 28 1.48 7.05 18.73
CA ALA A 28 1.23 7.99 17.65
C ALA A 28 2.49 8.13 16.80
N GLN A 29 2.38 7.86 15.51
CA GLN A 29 3.50 8.07 14.59
C GLN A 29 3.86 9.56 14.58
N PRO A 30 5.16 9.88 14.49
CA PRO A 30 5.58 11.27 14.35
C PRO A 30 4.93 11.89 13.11
N ALA A 31 4.54 13.16 13.21
CA ALA A 31 3.97 13.88 12.09
C ALA A 31 4.91 13.79 10.87
N PRO A 32 4.38 13.57 9.66
CA PRO A 32 5.19 13.49 8.46
C PRO A 32 6.06 14.73 8.29
N ASN A 33 7.33 14.54 7.94
CA ASN A 33 8.22 15.66 7.62
C ASN A 33 7.65 16.44 6.42
N PRO A 34 7.30 17.74 6.56
CA PRO A 34 6.68 18.51 5.49
C PRO A 34 7.56 18.68 4.25
N ASN A 35 8.87 18.53 4.40
CA ASN A 35 9.86 18.62 3.34
C ASN A 35 10.24 17.25 2.72
N ALA A 36 9.65 16.16 3.21
CA ALA A 36 9.88 14.86 2.61
C ALA A 36 9.00 14.66 1.37
N PRO A 37 9.44 13.84 0.40
CA PRO A 37 8.62 13.47 -0.74
C PRO A 37 7.31 12.82 -0.33
N VAL A 38 6.24 13.19 -1.02
CA VAL A 38 4.90 12.60 -0.86
C VAL A 38 4.66 11.65 -2.03
N TYR A 39 4.27 10.43 -1.71
CA TYR A 39 3.91 9.40 -2.68
C TYR A 39 2.40 9.24 -2.69
N VAL A 40 1.79 9.23 -3.86
CA VAL A 40 0.35 9.04 -4.01
C VAL A 40 0.09 7.89 -4.95
N VAL A 41 -0.78 6.97 -4.55
CA VAL A 41 -1.28 5.92 -5.42
C VAL A 41 -2.80 6.01 -5.44
N SER A 42 -3.34 6.29 -6.62
CA SER A 42 -4.78 6.43 -6.82
C SER A 42 -5.31 5.33 -7.72
N TYR A 43 -6.40 4.69 -7.32
CA TYR A 43 -7.04 3.61 -8.06
C TYR A 43 -8.33 4.11 -8.70
N ILE A 44 -8.48 3.79 -9.98
CA ILE A 44 -9.61 4.17 -10.82
C ILE A 44 -10.24 2.90 -11.38
N ASP A 45 -11.52 2.69 -11.06
CA ASP A 45 -12.36 1.68 -11.67
C ASP A 45 -13.39 2.39 -12.55
N ALA A 46 -13.19 2.35 -13.86
CA ALA A 46 -14.07 3.00 -14.81
C ALA A 46 -15.25 2.09 -15.16
N GLN A 47 -16.39 2.69 -15.46
CA GLN A 47 -17.48 1.95 -16.10
C GLN A 47 -16.97 1.34 -17.43
N ASN A 48 -17.25 0.07 -17.69
CA ASN A 48 -16.75 -0.63 -18.86
C ASN A 48 -17.08 0.10 -20.19
N ALA A 49 -18.27 0.65 -20.29
CA ALA A 49 -18.71 1.42 -21.47
C ALA A 49 -17.91 2.73 -21.65
N LEU A 50 -17.36 3.29 -20.59
CA LEU A 50 -16.66 4.57 -20.58
C LEU A 50 -15.12 4.43 -20.46
N LYS A 51 -14.61 3.20 -20.55
CA LYS A 51 -13.18 2.89 -20.47
C LYS A 51 -12.33 3.75 -21.42
N SER A 52 -12.71 3.83 -22.69
CA SER A 52 -11.95 4.59 -23.70
C SER A 52 -11.90 6.09 -23.41
N GLN A 53 -12.99 6.64 -22.92
CA GLN A 53 -13.05 8.04 -22.51
C GLN A 53 -12.15 8.29 -21.28
N THR A 54 -12.19 7.38 -20.30
CA THR A 54 -11.32 7.42 -19.11
C THR A 54 -9.85 7.35 -19.54
N MET A 55 -9.48 6.42 -20.44
CA MET A 55 -8.10 6.32 -20.93
C MET A 55 -7.61 7.62 -21.59
N THR A 56 -8.46 8.25 -22.40
CA THR A 56 -8.11 9.54 -23.05
C THR A 56 -7.87 10.64 -22.02
N LEU A 57 -8.74 10.74 -21.01
CA LEU A 57 -8.60 11.69 -19.91
C LEU A 57 -7.30 11.45 -19.12
N LEU A 58 -7.02 10.20 -18.79
CA LEU A 58 -5.82 9.83 -18.02
C LEU A 58 -4.53 10.11 -18.78
N LYS A 59 -4.48 9.87 -20.10
CA LYS A 59 -3.33 10.23 -20.95
C LYS A 59 -3.07 11.75 -20.98
N GLN A 60 -4.13 12.54 -21.09
CA GLN A 60 -4.05 14.00 -21.03
C GLN A 60 -3.53 14.45 -19.66
N PHE A 61 -4.07 13.86 -18.59
CA PHE A 61 -3.64 14.17 -17.23
C PHE A 61 -2.16 13.82 -17.01
N ARG A 62 -1.67 12.65 -17.43
CA ARG A 62 -0.25 12.29 -17.32
C ARG A 62 0.66 13.34 -17.92
N THR A 63 0.30 13.84 -19.11
CA THR A 63 1.09 14.86 -19.81
C THR A 63 1.11 16.20 -19.07
N ALA A 64 0.02 16.56 -18.42
CA ALA A 64 -0.08 17.79 -17.63
C ALA A 64 0.63 17.64 -16.28
N CYS A 65 0.35 16.57 -15.55
CA CYS A 65 0.91 16.27 -14.23
C CYS A 65 2.45 16.25 -14.22
N ALA A 66 3.07 15.66 -15.25
CA ALA A 66 4.52 15.61 -15.38
C ALA A 66 5.19 16.98 -15.53
N LYS A 67 4.42 18.04 -15.81
CA LYS A 67 4.90 19.42 -15.98
C LYS A 67 4.59 20.31 -14.78
N GLU A 68 3.87 19.79 -13.79
CA GLU A 68 3.52 20.56 -12.60
C GLU A 68 4.75 20.83 -11.73
N ASP A 69 4.80 22.02 -11.14
CA ASP A 69 5.90 22.37 -10.22
C ASP A 69 5.92 21.46 -9.01
N GLY A 70 7.09 20.90 -8.75
CA GLY A 70 7.32 19.95 -7.67
C GLY A 70 6.88 18.50 -7.96
N ASN A 71 6.35 18.21 -9.16
CA ASN A 71 6.17 16.83 -9.58
C ASN A 71 7.54 16.18 -9.87
N GLN A 72 7.79 15.02 -9.29
CA GLN A 72 9.00 14.23 -9.54
C GLN A 72 8.73 12.98 -10.37
N ARG A 73 7.47 12.52 -10.38
CA ARG A 73 7.04 11.35 -11.14
C ARG A 73 5.51 11.34 -11.26
N CYS A 74 5.01 11.06 -12.46
CA CYS A 74 3.59 10.86 -12.73
C CYS A 74 3.45 9.72 -13.74
N GLU A 75 3.13 8.54 -13.25
CA GLU A 75 2.96 7.32 -14.05
C GLU A 75 1.51 6.86 -13.97
N ILE A 76 0.97 6.46 -15.11
CA ILE A 76 -0.38 5.89 -15.18
C ILE A 76 -0.29 4.52 -15.82
N VAL A 77 -0.88 3.54 -15.15
CA VAL A 77 -0.87 2.15 -15.58
C VAL A 77 -2.28 1.59 -15.68
N GLN A 78 -2.48 0.66 -16.58
CA GLN A 78 -3.73 -0.06 -16.80
C GLN A 78 -3.59 -1.50 -16.31
N ARG A 79 -4.55 -2.00 -15.53
CA ARG A 79 -4.56 -3.38 -15.06
C ARG A 79 -4.67 -4.36 -16.25
N MET A 80 -3.91 -5.45 -16.18
CA MET A 80 -3.80 -6.38 -17.29
C MET A 80 -5.03 -7.29 -17.40
N GLU A 81 -5.55 -7.77 -16.28
CA GLU A 81 -6.71 -8.66 -16.20
C GLU A 81 -8.05 -7.90 -16.30
N GLN A 82 -8.10 -6.67 -15.78
CA GLN A 82 -9.30 -5.83 -15.75
C GLN A 82 -9.00 -4.48 -16.38
N GLN A 83 -9.18 -4.42 -17.70
CA GLN A 83 -8.76 -3.27 -18.50
C GLN A 83 -9.53 -1.97 -18.26
N ASN A 84 -10.58 -1.97 -17.44
CA ASN A 84 -11.28 -0.79 -16.96
C ASN A 84 -10.70 -0.25 -15.65
N GLU A 85 -9.72 -0.96 -15.06
CA GLU A 85 -9.01 -0.50 -13.86
C GLU A 85 -7.66 0.12 -14.20
N PHE A 86 -7.36 1.23 -13.52
CA PHE A 86 -6.12 1.99 -13.70
C PHE A 86 -5.54 2.34 -12.33
N ALA A 87 -4.24 2.61 -12.31
CA ALA A 87 -3.59 3.24 -11.19
C ALA A 87 -2.78 4.47 -11.64
N ILE A 88 -2.82 5.54 -10.84
CA ILE A 88 -1.96 6.71 -11.00
C ILE A 88 -0.95 6.64 -9.85
N MET A 89 0.32 6.76 -10.17
CA MET A 89 1.42 6.80 -9.19
C MET A 89 2.17 8.11 -9.34
N GLU A 90 2.12 8.92 -8.30
CA GLU A 90 2.72 10.25 -8.28
C GLU A 90 3.76 10.36 -7.17
N VAL A 91 4.80 11.12 -7.42
CA VAL A 91 5.76 11.53 -6.40
C VAL A 91 5.91 13.04 -6.46
N TRP A 92 5.67 13.68 -5.35
CA TRP A 92 5.76 15.13 -5.16
C TRP A 92 6.96 15.44 -4.26
N LYS A 93 7.68 16.52 -4.56
CA LYS A 93 8.91 16.91 -3.85
C LYS A 93 8.69 17.11 -2.35
N ASP A 94 7.50 17.59 -1.97
CA ASP A 94 7.13 17.90 -0.58
C ASP A 94 5.60 18.01 -0.43
N GLN A 95 5.15 18.20 0.81
CA GLN A 95 3.75 18.35 1.15
C GLN A 95 3.09 19.60 0.53
N ALA A 96 3.84 20.68 0.31
CA ALA A 96 3.29 21.90 -0.25
C ALA A 96 2.96 21.71 -1.74
N ALA A 97 3.87 21.10 -2.51
CA ALA A 97 3.65 20.77 -3.91
C ALA A 97 2.44 19.81 -4.07
N PHE A 98 2.36 18.76 -3.24
CA PHE A 98 1.21 17.86 -3.26
C PHE A 98 -0.10 18.59 -2.95
N LYS A 99 -0.15 19.46 -1.94
CA LYS A 99 -1.37 20.20 -1.59
C LYS A 99 -1.81 21.13 -2.72
N ALA A 100 -0.87 21.81 -3.38
CA ALA A 100 -1.18 22.66 -4.53
C ALA A 100 -1.80 21.85 -5.68
N HIS A 101 -1.19 20.69 -6.01
CA HIS A 101 -1.75 19.74 -6.97
C HIS A 101 -3.15 19.26 -6.58
N ALA A 102 -3.31 18.76 -5.36
CA ALA A 102 -4.56 18.19 -4.88
C ALA A 102 -5.73 19.19 -4.87
N ALA A 103 -5.46 20.47 -4.63
CA ALA A 103 -6.45 21.54 -4.67
C ALA A 103 -6.72 22.07 -6.09
N GLY A 104 -5.79 21.91 -7.01
CA GLY A 104 -5.84 22.38 -8.39
C GLY A 104 -6.09 21.27 -9.42
N PRO A 105 -5.06 20.86 -10.18
CA PRO A 105 -5.20 19.89 -11.27
C PRO A 105 -5.73 18.52 -10.80
N GLY A 106 -5.35 18.06 -9.62
CA GLY A 106 -5.88 16.82 -9.03
C GLY A 106 -7.38 16.91 -8.76
N ALA A 107 -7.88 18.02 -8.21
CA ALA A 107 -9.31 18.24 -8.03
C ALA A 107 -10.05 18.22 -9.37
N GLN A 108 -9.52 18.91 -10.38
CA GLN A 108 -10.11 18.92 -11.72
C GLN A 108 -10.16 17.52 -12.36
N LEU A 109 -9.12 16.71 -12.15
CA LEU A 109 -9.14 15.30 -12.60
C LEU A 109 -10.27 14.53 -11.93
N ARG A 110 -10.37 14.59 -10.59
CA ARG A 110 -11.42 13.90 -9.83
C ARG A 110 -12.82 14.29 -10.31
N ASP A 111 -13.07 15.57 -10.55
CA ASP A 111 -14.36 16.06 -11.05
C ASP A 111 -14.69 15.50 -12.44
N LYS A 112 -13.69 15.46 -13.34
CA LYS A 112 -13.85 14.89 -14.69
C LYS A 112 -14.01 13.36 -14.68
N LEU A 113 -13.36 12.67 -13.74
CA LEU A 113 -13.49 11.22 -13.57
C LEU A 113 -14.83 10.81 -12.98
N LYS A 114 -15.39 11.60 -12.07
CA LYS A 114 -16.60 11.27 -11.30
C LYS A 114 -17.73 10.64 -12.14
N PRO A 115 -18.14 11.17 -13.31
CA PRO A 115 -19.18 10.57 -14.12
C PRO A 115 -18.73 9.31 -14.87
N LEU A 116 -17.44 9.00 -14.91
CA LEU A 116 -16.87 7.87 -15.65
C LEU A 116 -16.63 6.65 -14.76
N LEU A 117 -16.70 6.81 -13.43
CA LEU A 117 -16.34 5.78 -12.47
C LEU A 117 -17.44 4.75 -12.28
N GLY A 118 -17.05 3.49 -12.11
CA GLY A 118 -17.88 2.38 -11.64
C GLY A 118 -17.85 2.21 -10.12
N SER A 119 -16.77 2.67 -9.46
CA SER A 119 -16.61 2.70 -8.01
C SER A 119 -15.99 4.03 -7.56
N PRO A 120 -16.05 4.39 -6.25
CA PRO A 120 -15.44 5.62 -5.75
C PRO A 120 -13.93 5.71 -6.07
N TYR A 121 -13.45 6.92 -6.37
CA TYR A 121 -12.02 7.22 -6.53
C TYR A 121 -11.29 6.92 -5.22
N ASP A 122 -10.28 6.04 -5.27
CA ASP A 122 -9.50 5.62 -4.10
C ASP A 122 -8.09 6.22 -4.18
N GLU A 123 -7.88 7.34 -3.48
CA GLU A 123 -6.59 8.03 -3.37
C GLU A 123 -5.92 7.69 -2.04
N ARG A 124 -4.70 7.19 -2.11
CA ARG A 124 -3.92 6.79 -0.95
C ARG A 124 -2.62 7.57 -0.90
N ILE A 125 -2.43 8.30 0.19
CA ILE A 125 -1.24 9.11 0.43
C ILE A 125 -0.26 8.31 1.28
N HIS A 126 1.01 8.31 0.87
CA HIS A 126 2.06 7.52 1.49
C HIS A 126 3.30 8.36 1.76
N THR A 127 4.12 7.84 2.66
CA THR A 127 5.54 8.18 2.77
C THR A 127 6.38 7.05 2.17
N GLY A 128 7.61 7.38 1.74
CA GLY A 128 8.56 6.34 1.34
C GLY A 128 8.99 5.52 2.55
N PHE A 129 8.83 4.19 2.48
CA PHE A 129 9.29 3.26 3.51
C PHE A 129 10.60 2.61 3.11
N ALA A 130 10.61 1.90 1.98
CA ALA A 130 11.81 1.33 1.38
C ALA A 130 11.87 1.80 -0.08
N VAL A 131 12.34 3.01 -0.29
CA VAL A 131 12.44 3.66 -1.60
C VAL A 131 13.90 3.91 -1.97
N THR A 132 14.17 4.06 -3.27
CA THR A 132 15.46 4.48 -3.80
C THR A 132 15.30 5.79 -4.57
N ALA A 133 16.42 6.42 -4.91
CA ALA A 133 16.37 7.54 -5.84
C ALA A 133 15.61 7.14 -7.12
N PRO A 134 14.83 8.06 -7.71
CA PRO A 134 14.11 7.80 -8.93
C PRO A 134 15.02 7.24 -10.02
N GLN A 135 14.68 6.07 -10.54
CA GLN A 135 15.38 5.45 -11.66
C GLN A 135 14.47 5.47 -12.88
N ALA A 136 15.05 5.56 -14.06
CA ALA A 136 14.31 5.41 -15.30
C ALA A 136 13.66 4.01 -15.33
N ALA A 137 12.43 3.94 -15.83
CA ALA A 137 11.79 2.65 -16.06
C ALA A 137 12.62 1.82 -17.05
N PRO A 138 12.72 0.49 -16.87
CA PRO A 138 13.38 -0.38 -17.83
C PRO A 138 12.68 -0.28 -19.19
N SER A 139 13.46 -0.44 -20.28
CA SER A 139 12.90 -0.46 -21.65
C SER A 139 12.26 -1.80 -21.97
N GLY A 140 11.29 -1.81 -22.88
CA GLY A 140 10.65 -3.01 -23.40
C GLY A 140 9.20 -3.21 -22.90
N ARG A 141 8.75 -4.46 -22.88
CA ARG A 141 7.39 -4.82 -22.40
C ARG A 141 7.38 -4.90 -20.88
N ILE A 142 7.58 -3.77 -20.24
CA ILE A 142 7.61 -3.67 -18.78
C ILE A 142 6.28 -4.06 -18.13
N VAL A 143 6.38 -4.72 -16.98
CA VAL A 143 5.26 -5.10 -16.14
C VAL A 143 5.40 -4.41 -14.80
N TYR A 144 4.32 -3.81 -14.32
CA TYR A 144 4.19 -3.31 -12.97
C TYR A 144 3.44 -4.34 -12.14
N ALA A 145 3.95 -4.65 -10.97
CA ALA A 145 3.21 -5.36 -9.93
C ALA A 145 2.97 -4.40 -8.77
N ILE A 146 1.71 -4.22 -8.41
CA ILE A 146 1.31 -3.40 -7.26
C ILE A 146 0.65 -4.33 -6.26
N THR A 147 1.24 -4.41 -5.07
CA THR A 147 0.78 -5.32 -4.02
C THR A 147 0.37 -4.55 -2.78
N HIS A 148 -0.79 -4.89 -2.23
CA HIS A 148 -1.29 -4.35 -0.97
C HIS A 148 -0.95 -5.29 0.18
N ILE A 149 -0.39 -4.74 1.25
CA ILE A 149 0.03 -5.47 2.45
C ILE A 149 -0.55 -4.76 3.66
N ASP A 150 -1.55 -5.38 4.28
CA ASP A 150 -2.19 -4.88 5.49
C ASP A 150 -1.64 -5.63 6.71
N VAL A 151 -0.67 -5.05 7.40
CA VAL A 151 -0.13 -5.64 8.63
C VAL A 151 -1.18 -5.55 9.73
N ILE A 152 -1.38 -6.63 10.49
CA ILE A 152 -2.29 -6.63 11.64
C ILE A 152 -1.80 -5.59 12.65
N PRO A 153 -2.65 -4.60 13.04
CA PRO A 153 -2.22 -3.44 13.83
C PRO A 153 -2.05 -3.77 15.33
N VAL A 154 -1.28 -4.81 15.63
CA VAL A 154 -0.84 -5.14 16.99
C VAL A 154 0.67 -5.02 17.10
N PRO A 155 1.22 -4.54 18.23
CA PRO A 155 2.65 -4.20 18.34
C PRO A 155 3.58 -5.30 17.86
N GLN A 156 3.34 -6.54 18.31
CA GLN A 156 4.19 -7.69 18.00
C GLN A 156 4.29 -8.04 16.50
N PHE A 157 3.28 -7.69 15.69
CA PHE A 157 3.28 -7.91 14.24
C PHE A 157 3.83 -6.69 13.52
N PHE A 158 3.49 -5.52 14.03
CA PHE A 158 3.98 -4.26 13.48
C PHE A 158 5.50 -4.12 13.66
N ASP A 159 6.10 -4.70 14.70
CA ASP A 159 7.55 -4.72 14.91
C ASP A 159 8.28 -5.71 13.98
N LYS A 160 7.60 -6.80 13.57
CA LYS A 160 8.19 -7.86 12.74
C LYS A 160 8.10 -7.60 11.23
N ALA A 161 7.01 -6.99 10.76
CA ALA A 161 6.78 -6.79 9.33
C ALA A 161 7.80 -5.82 8.68
N PRO A 162 8.15 -4.65 9.24
CA PRO A 162 9.09 -3.70 8.64
C PRO A 162 10.47 -4.29 8.31
N PRO A 163 11.13 -5.06 9.17
CA PRO A 163 12.40 -5.71 8.82
C PRO A 163 12.28 -6.67 7.63
N LEU A 164 11.18 -7.46 7.57
CA LEU A 164 10.94 -8.38 6.46
C LEU A 164 10.72 -7.62 5.14
N LEU A 165 9.92 -6.55 5.17
CA LEU A 165 9.67 -5.70 4.01
C LEU A 165 10.94 -5.03 3.51
N ASN A 166 11.78 -4.50 4.39
CA ASN A 166 13.06 -3.89 4.02
C ASN A 166 14.02 -4.91 3.39
N ALA A 167 14.13 -6.11 3.96
CA ALA A 167 14.98 -7.18 3.42
C ALA A 167 14.49 -7.61 2.04
N ALA A 168 13.19 -7.83 1.86
CA ALA A 168 12.58 -8.19 0.58
C ALA A 168 12.85 -7.12 -0.48
N ALA A 169 12.71 -5.83 -0.13
CA ALA A 169 13.00 -4.73 -1.05
C ALA A 169 14.48 -4.70 -1.45
N ALA A 170 15.39 -4.84 -0.49
CA ALA A 170 16.83 -4.81 -0.75
C ALA A 170 17.28 -5.98 -1.64
N ASP A 171 16.69 -7.16 -1.46
CA ASP A 171 17.03 -8.35 -2.23
C ASP A 171 16.38 -8.36 -3.61
N GLY A 172 15.09 -8.00 -3.71
CA GLY A 172 14.38 -7.95 -4.99
C GLY A 172 15.00 -6.96 -5.98
N ARG A 173 15.57 -5.86 -5.50
CA ARG A 173 16.28 -4.87 -6.34
C ARG A 173 17.52 -5.43 -7.04
N LYS A 174 18.11 -6.53 -6.53
CA LYS A 174 19.28 -7.19 -7.12
C LYS A 174 18.92 -8.19 -8.21
N ASP A 175 17.63 -8.49 -8.36
CA ASP A 175 17.19 -9.52 -9.30
C ASP A 175 17.24 -9.06 -10.74
N ALA A 176 17.59 -10.00 -11.61
CA ALA A 176 17.66 -9.74 -13.04
C ALA A 176 16.30 -9.26 -13.59
N GLY A 177 16.34 -8.14 -14.31
CA GLY A 177 15.13 -7.55 -14.90
C GLY A 177 14.32 -6.67 -13.95
N ASN A 178 14.71 -6.52 -12.66
CA ASN A 178 14.13 -5.51 -11.81
C ASN A 178 14.58 -4.12 -12.27
N GLY A 179 13.62 -3.24 -12.50
CA GLY A 179 13.87 -1.84 -12.83
C GLY A 179 13.57 -0.90 -11.66
N ARG A 180 12.68 -1.32 -10.77
CA ARG A 180 12.33 -0.57 -9.56
C ARG A 180 11.56 -1.49 -8.60
N LEU A 181 11.90 -1.41 -7.34
CA LEU A 181 11.13 -2.00 -6.25
C LEU A 181 11.08 -1.00 -5.10
N GLU A 182 9.90 -0.53 -4.81
CA GLU A 182 9.62 0.46 -3.78
C GLU A 182 8.54 -0.05 -2.84
N ILE A 183 8.69 0.22 -1.56
CA ILE A 183 7.64 0.01 -0.58
C ILE A 183 7.27 1.35 0.01
N LEU A 184 6.00 1.65 -0.04
CA LEU A 184 5.39 2.86 0.49
C LEU A 184 4.57 2.51 1.72
N GLN A 185 4.56 3.37 2.72
CA GLN A 185 3.70 3.22 3.91
C GLN A 185 2.61 4.28 3.87
N GLN A 186 1.35 3.86 3.95
CA GLN A 186 0.22 4.78 3.98
C GLN A 186 0.28 5.61 5.27
N ILE A 187 0.00 6.90 5.14
CA ILE A 187 -0.06 7.82 6.28
C ILE A 187 -1.50 8.03 6.74
N GLU A 188 -1.69 8.67 7.89
CA GLU A 188 -2.96 9.01 8.51
C GLU A 188 -3.76 7.78 8.99
N ARG A 189 -4.84 7.38 8.27
CA ARG A 189 -5.84 6.42 8.79
C ARG A 189 -5.38 4.96 8.81
N ARG A 190 -4.41 4.60 7.96
CA ARG A 190 -4.00 3.19 7.73
C ARG A 190 -2.49 3.04 7.71
N THR A 191 -1.83 3.47 8.78
CA THR A 191 -0.36 3.41 8.91
C THR A 191 0.20 1.98 8.93
N ASN A 192 -0.66 0.99 9.08
CA ASN A 192 -0.37 -0.43 8.96
C ASN A 192 -0.48 -0.97 7.52
N HIS A 193 -0.87 -0.12 6.57
CA HIS A 193 -0.96 -0.49 5.15
C HIS A 193 0.32 -0.09 4.41
N PHE A 194 0.89 -1.06 3.70
CA PHE A 194 2.02 -0.87 2.81
C PHE A 194 1.60 -1.16 1.37
N THR A 195 2.15 -0.39 0.43
CA THR A 195 2.02 -0.64 -1.00
C THR A 195 3.40 -0.96 -1.56
N LEU A 196 3.58 -2.18 -2.04
CA LEU A 196 4.78 -2.61 -2.76
C LEU A 196 4.56 -2.36 -4.25
N ILE A 197 5.47 -1.62 -4.87
CA ILE A 197 5.46 -1.32 -6.30
C ILE A 197 6.73 -1.88 -6.92
N GLU A 198 6.56 -2.77 -7.88
CA GLU A 198 7.65 -3.40 -8.59
C GLU A 198 7.52 -3.12 -10.08
N ILE A 199 8.66 -2.85 -10.74
CA ILE A 199 8.75 -2.74 -12.20
C ILE A 199 9.74 -3.78 -12.70
N TRP A 200 9.26 -4.60 -13.63
CA TRP A 200 10.04 -5.67 -14.23
C TRP A 200 10.15 -5.50 -15.73
N SER A 201 11.29 -5.85 -16.30
CA SER A 201 11.52 -5.76 -17.75
C SER A 201 10.54 -6.58 -18.59
N ASN A 202 9.95 -7.63 -17.99
CA ASN A 202 8.87 -8.44 -18.58
C ASN A 202 8.29 -9.39 -17.52
N LYS A 203 7.16 -10.03 -17.87
CA LYS A 203 6.46 -10.97 -17.00
C LYS A 203 7.32 -12.18 -16.58
N ARG A 204 8.18 -12.68 -17.47
CA ARG A 204 9.07 -13.81 -17.17
C ARG A 204 10.06 -13.49 -16.04
N GLN A 205 10.57 -12.27 -16.00
CA GLN A 205 11.50 -11.85 -14.94
C GLN A 205 10.77 -11.70 -13.59
N LEU A 206 9.54 -11.18 -13.60
CA LEU A 206 8.68 -11.16 -12.41
C LEU A 206 8.42 -12.60 -11.91
N GLU A 207 8.01 -13.52 -12.78
CA GLU A 207 7.76 -14.92 -12.43
C GLU A 207 9.02 -15.62 -11.89
N ALA A 208 10.19 -15.32 -12.47
CA ALA A 208 11.47 -15.82 -11.97
C ALA A 208 11.75 -15.32 -10.55
N HIS A 209 11.56 -14.01 -10.28
CA HIS A 209 11.67 -13.44 -8.94
C HIS A 209 10.71 -14.11 -7.94
N GLN A 210 9.45 -14.27 -8.34
CA GLN A 210 8.42 -14.90 -7.48
C GLN A 210 8.73 -16.33 -7.11
N SER A 211 9.49 -17.04 -7.96
CA SER A 211 9.88 -18.46 -7.78
C SER A 211 11.17 -18.63 -6.96
N LEU A 212 11.87 -17.56 -6.60
CA LEU A 212 13.07 -17.64 -5.79
C LEU A 212 12.73 -18.10 -4.36
N ALA A 213 13.55 -19.00 -3.82
CA ALA A 213 13.34 -19.53 -2.47
C ALA A 213 13.21 -18.41 -1.41
N ARG A 214 14.01 -17.34 -1.51
CA ARG A 214 13.91 -16.19 -0.58
C ARG A 214 12.60 -15.40 -0.72
N THR A 215 12.04 -15.30 -1.93
CA THR A 215 10.77 -14.61 -2.16
C THR A 215 9.60 -15.44 -1.60
N ILE A 216 9.65 -16.75 -1.79
CA ILE A 216 8.69 -17.68 -1.18
C ILE A 216 8.77 -17.59 0.35
N GLN A 217 9.98 -17.68 0.92
CA GLN A 217 10.21 -17.57 2.36
C GLN A 217 9.71 -16.23 2.92
N PHE A 218 9.95 -15.12 2.21
CA PHE A 218 9.42 -13.82 2.59
C PHE A 218 7.88 -13.85 2.70
N ARG A 219 7.19 -14.39 1.70
CA ARG A 219 5.71 -14.50 1.70
C ARG A 219 5.21 -15.40 2.83
N GLU A 220 5.88 -16.51 3.11
CA GLU A 220 5.55 -17.41 4.23
C GLU A 220 5.72 -16.72 5.59
N GLN A 221 6.79 -15.95 5.77
CA GLN A 221 7.04 -15.20 7.01
C GLN A 221 6.09 -14.01 7.17
N LEU A 222 5.69 -13.37 6.08
CA LEU A 222 4.76 -12.24 6.11
C LEU A 222 3.32 -12.68 6.35
N GLN A 223 2.89 -13.82 5.82
CA GLN A 223 1.50 -14.30 5.87
C GLN A 223 0.86 -14.25 7.26
N PRO A 224 1.49 -14.74 8.35
CA PRO A 224 0.90 -14.68 9.69
C PRO A 224 0.84 -13.25 10.27
N LEU A 225 1.48 -12.27 9.65
CA LEU A 225 1.53 -10.89 10.12
C LEU A 225 0.50 -9.98 9.45
N ILE A 226 -0.17 -10.46 8.39
CA ILE A 226 -1.12 -9.65 7.62
C ILE A 226 -2.56 -10.05 7.86
N GLY A 227 -3.45 -9.07 7.90
CA GLY A 227 -4.89 -9.25 8.16
C GLY A 227 -5.74 -9.38 6.89
N ALA A 228 -5.13 -9.27 5.70
CA ALA A 228 -5.76 -9.44 4.41
C ALA A 228 -4.92 -10.32 3.50
N LEU A 229 -5.48 -10.78 2.40
CA LEU A 229 -4.73 -11.52 1.39
C LEU A 229 -3.62 -10.65 0.80
N TYR A 230 -2.51 -11.29 0.41
CA TYR A 230 -1.45 -10.67 -0.38
C TYR A 230 -2.00 -10.38 -1.78
N ASP A 231 -2.55 -9.16 -1.98
CA ASP A 231 -3.27 -8.77 -3.20
C ASP A 231 -2.28 -8.13 -4.19
N GLU A 232 -1.68 -8.97 -5.02
CA GLU A 232 -0.79 -8.56 -6.11
C GLU A 232 -1.57 -8.39 -7.40
N ARG A 233 -1.47 -7.22 -8.01
CA ARG A 233 -2.14 -6.88 -9.28
C ARG A 233 -1.13 -6.46 -10.32
N LEU A 234 -1.30 -6.98 -11.55
CA LEU A 234 -0.39 -6.71 -12.65
C LEU A 234 -0.93 -5.60 -13.56
N TYR A 235 -0.03 -4.69 -13.94
CA TYR A 235 -0.36 -3.56 -14.78
C TYR A 235 0.67 -3.40 -15.91
N LYS A 236 0.26 -2.72 -16.95
CA LYS A 236 1.11 -2.20 -18.02
C LYS A 236 1.00 -0.68 -18.07
N ILE A 237 2.03 -0.02 -18.59
CA ILE A 237 1.97 1.43 -18.81
C ILE A 237 0.77 1.78 -19.70
N LEU A 238 0.10 2.88 -19.41
CA LEU A 238 -0.94 3.42 -20.25
C LEU A 238 -0.30 4.29 -21.33
N ASP A 239 -0.10 3.71 -22.52
CA ASP A 239 0.45 4.39 -23.73
C ASP A 239 -0.56 5.28 -24.42
#